data_12366788139a2d8a691b698cfcea9ba2
#
_entry.id   12366788139a2d8a691b698cfcea9ba2
#
_cell.length_a   1.000
_cell.length_b   1.000
_cell.length_c   1.000
_cell.angle_alpha   90.00
_cell.angle_beta   90.00
_cell.angle_gamma   90.00
#
_symmetry.space_group_name_H-M   'P 1'
#
loop_
_entity.id
_entity.type
_entity.pdbx_description
1 polymer ?
#
loop_
_entity_poly.entity_id
_entity_poly.type
_entity_poly.pdbx_seq_one_letter_code
_entity_poly.pdbx_strand_id
1 'polypeptide(L)'
;DVKIEPFNVDILSGLSQFDAVVMSDYNKGFLPNKVISHICELFKDKPVFADSKKQDLSFFSDCIIKINEKEFNSLTNMPKNSKFVVTLGEKGAMCDEKIYSTDKTEVFDVCGAGDVFLSGLVYGWLRWQDPRLSIELANKSARVSVSKM
;
A
#
# COMPACT_ATOMS: atom_id res chain seq x y z
N ASP A 1 -16.53 12.56 -20.09
CA ASP A 1 -16.27 11.63 -18.98
C ASP A 1 -15.70 10.34 -19.54
N VAL A 2 -14.47 10.00 -19.15
CA VAL A 2 -13.87 8.71 -19.52
C VAL A 2 -14.48 7.65 -18.59
N LYS A 3 -15.22 6.71 -19.18
CA LYS A 3 -15.75 5.57 -18.43
C LYS A 3 -14.59 4.61 -18.14
N ILE A 4 -14.32 4.36 -16.86
CA ILE A 4 -13.33 3.39 -16.43
C ILE A 4 -14.01 2.03 -16.37
N GLU A 5 -13.54 1.07 -17.17
CA GLU A 5 -14.02 -0.30 -17.09
C GLU A 5 -13.43 -0.98 -15.84
N PRO A 6 -14.23 -1.72 -15.07
CA PRO A 6 -13.76 -2.47 -13.92
C PRO A 6 -12.72 -3.54 -14.31
N PHE A 7 -11.81 -3.83 -13.38
CA PHE A 7 -10.83 -4.89 -13.56
C PHE A 7 -11.51 -6.26 -13.78
N ASN A 8 -11.08 -6.97 -14.82
CA ASN A 8 -11.58 -8.31 -15.10
C ASN A 8 -10.83 -9.37 -14.27
N VAL A 9 -11.53 -9.98 -13.32
CA VAL A 9 -10.96 -11.00 -12.41
C VAL A 9 -10.59 -12.32 -13.09
N ASP A 10 -11.14 -12.60 -14.27
CA ASP A 10 -10.85 -13.85 -15.01
C ASP A 10 -9.37 -13.91 -15.43
N ILE A 11 -8.72 -12.76 -15.55
CA ILE A 11 -7.27 -12.64 -15.82
C ILE A 11 -6.43 -13.22 -14.66
N LEU A 12 -6.98 -13.27 -13.44
CA LEU A 12 -6.28 -13.77 -12.26
C LEU A 12 -6.14 -15.30 -12.25
N SER A 13 -6.91 -16.01 -13.07
CA SER A 13 -6.78 -17.46 -13.22
C SER A 13 -5.39 -17.78 -13.79
N GLY A 14 -4.56 -18.50 -13.03
CA GLY A 14 -3.19 -18.84 -13.41
C GLY A 14 -2.09 -17.94 -12.86
N LEU A 15 -2.42 -16.89 -12.07
CA LEU A 15 -1.44 -16.01 -11.45
C LEU A 15 -0.85 -16.56 -10.13
N SER A 16 -1.04 -17.85 -9.84
CA SER A 16 -0.47 -18.52 -8.65
C SER A 16 1.06 -18.49 -8.59
N GLN A 17 1.73 -18.22 -9.71
CA GLN A 17 3.19 -18.11 -9.81
C GLN A 17 3.77 -16.83 -9.21
N PHE A 18 2.97 -15.81 -8.92
CA PHE A 18 3.46 -14.57 -8.34
C PHE A 18 3.63 -14.68 -6.82
N ASP A 19 4.66 -14.01 -6.29
CA ASP A 19 5.02 -14.06 -4.87
C ASP A 19 4.20 -13.08 -4.02
N ALA A 20 3.61 -12.06 -4.63
CA ALA A 20 2.78 -11.06 -3.98
C ALA A 20 1.81 -10.39 -4.97
N VAL A 21 0.83 -9.70 -4.41
CA VAL A 21 -0.08 -8.83 -5.17
C VAL A 21 0.00 -7.41 -4.61
N VAL A 22 -0.02 -6.43 -5.49
CA VAL A 22 -0.09 -5.00 -5.14
C VAL A 22 -1.33 -4.40 -5.78
N MET A 23 -2.25 -3.88 -4.96
CA MET A 23 -3.42 -3.14 -5.41
C MET A 23 -3.20 -1.65 -5.21
N SER A 24 -3.10 -0.89 -6.33
CA SER A 24 -3.11 0.57 -6.32
C SER A 24 -4.49 1.06 -6.77
N ASP A 25 -5.28 1.58 -5.82
CA ASP A 25 -6.67 1.94 -6.03
C ASP A 25 -6.91 3.44 -5.80
N TYR A 26 -7.05 4.16 -6.88
CA TYR A 26 -7.39 5.61 -6.86
C TYR A 26 -8.87 5.89 -6.65
N ASN A 27 -9.67 4.88 -6.32
CA ASN A 27 -11.12 4.98 -6.12
C ASN A 27 -11.88 5.58 -7.32
N LYS A 28 -11.45 5.20 -8.54
CA LYS A 28 -12.06 5.65 -9.80
C LYS A 28 -12.93 4.59 -10.48
N GLY A 29 -13.23 3.49 -9.76
CA GLY A 29 -14.11 2.42 -10.26
C GLY A 29 -13.37 1.23 -10.90
N PHE A 30 -12.04 1.29 -11.10
CA PHE A 30 -11.26 0.18 -11.66
C PHE A 30 -11.26 -1.06 -10.75
N LEU A 31 -11.15 -0.86 -9.42
CA LEU A 31 -11.22 -1.93 -8.42
C LEU A 31 -12.51 -1.80 -7.58
N PRO A 32 -13.64 -2.36 -8.04
CA PRO A 32 -14.86 -2.45 -7.23
C PRO A 32 -14.64 -3.32 -5.99
N ASN A 33 -15.41 -3.08 -4.94
CA ASN A 33 -15.28 -3.77 -3.66
C ASN A 33 -15.30 -5.30 -3.79
N LYS A 34 -16.17 -5.85 -4.65
CA LYS A 34 -16.25 -7.29 -4.92
C LYS A 34 -14.96 -7.85 -5.52
N VAL A 35 -14.30 -7.09 -6.40
CA VAL A 35 -13.02 -7.46 -7.01
C VAL A 35 -11.92 -7.48 -5.96
N ILE A 36 -11.87 -6.46 -5.10
CA ILE A 36 -10.91 -6.38 -3.99
C ILE A 36 -11.04 -7.61 -3.09
N SER A 37 -12.26 -7.92 -2.59
CA SER A 37 -12.49 -9.08 -1.74
C SER A 37 -12.12 -10.40 -2.43
N HIS A 38 -12.39 -10.53 -3.72
CA HIS A 38 -12.02 -11.72 -4.50
C HIS A 38 -10.50 -11.88 -4.61
N ILE A 39 -9.77 -10.78 -4.86
CA ILE A 39 -8.30 -10.79 -4.89
C ILE A 39 -7.74 -11.20 -3.53
N CYS A 40 -8.24 -10.63 -2.43
CA CYS A 40 -7.79 -10.97 -1.09
C CYS A 40 -8.00 -12.47 -0.78
N GLU A 41 -9.14 -13.04 -1.15
CA GLU A 41 -9.42 -14.47 -0.95
C GLU A 41 -8.54 -15.37 -1.83
N LEU A 42 -8.35 -14.99 -3.09
CA LEU A 42 -7.55 -15.76 -4.05
C LEU A 42 -6.07 -15.83 -3.65
N PHE A 43 -5.57 -14.77 -3.02
CA PHE A 43 -4.16 -14.65 -2.63
C PHE A 43 -3.96 -14.71 -1.11
N LYS A 44 -4.88 -15.30 -0.34
CA LYS A 44 -4.83 -15.37 1.13
C LYS A 44 -3.55 -16.00 1.70
N ASP A 45 -2.89 -16.87 0.94
CA ASP A 45 -1.64 -17.52 1.34
C ASP A 45 -0.39 -16.76 0.89
N LYS A 46 -0.55 -15.55 0.35
CA LYS A 46 0.51 -14.68 -0.16
C LYS A 46 0.36 -13.26 0.36
N PRO A 47 1.45 -12.48 0.43
CA PRO A 47 1.36 -11.09 0.80
C PRO A 47 0.52 -10.30 -0.21
N VAL A 48 -0.52 -9.61 0.28
CA VAL A 48 -1.32 -8.68 -0.50
C VAL A 48 -1.09 -7.28 0.04
N PHE A 49 -0.60 -6.38 -0.81
CA PHE A 49 -0.36 -4.99 -0.47
C PHE A 49 -1.42 -4.11 -1.11
N ALA A 50 -1.80 -3.03 -0.43
CA ALA A 50 -2.75 -2.07 -0.96
C ALA A 50 -2.35 -0.62 -0.66
N ASP A 51 -2.59 0.26 -1.64
CA ASP A 51 -2.72 1.71 -1.46
C ASP A 51 -4.06 2.10 -2.05
N SER A 52 -5.01 2.51 -1.22
CA SER A 52 -6.36 2.84 -1.69
C SER A 52 -6.82 4.20 -1.18
N LYS A 53 -7.53 4.92 -2.03
CA LYS A 53 -8.15 6.21 -1.71
C LYS A 53 -9.60 6.06 -1.24
N LYS A 54 -10.05 4.82 -0.95
CA LYS A 54 -11.36 4.56 -0.35
C LYS A 54 -11.33 4.90 1.15
N GLN A 55 -12.45 5.39 1.65
CA GLN A 55 -12.64 5.59 3.10
C GLN A 55 -13.15 4.32 3.80
N ASP A 56 -13.83 3.45 3.08
CA ASP A 56 -14.23 2.13 3.54
C ASP A 56 -13.24 1.08 3.04
N LEU A 57 -12.41 0.57 3.94
CA LEU A 57 -11.42 -0.46 3.65
C LEU A 57 -11.82 -1.86 4.14
N SER A 58 -13.07 -2.07 4.55
CA SER A 58 -13.56 -3.36 5.07
C SER A 58 -13.41 -4.53 4.09
N PHE A 59 -13.22 -4.25 2.81
CA PHE A 59 -13.04 -5.24 1.74
C PHE A 59 -11.60 -5.74 1.55
N PHE A 60 -10.62 -5.11 2.22
CA PHE A 60 -9.20 -5.44 2.14
C PHE A 60 -8.79 -6.37 3.30
N SER A 61 -9.28 -7.60 3.34
CA SER A 61 -8.94 -8.55 4.39
C SER A 61 -7.52 -9.10 4.22
N ASP A 62 -6.80 -9.27 5.33
CA ASP A 62 -5.47 -9.88 5.40
C ASP A 62 -4.40 -9.16 4.54
N CYS A 63 -4.58 -7.85 4.34
CA CYS A 63 -3.67 -7.01 3.54
C CYS A 63 -2.66 -6.27 4.39
N ILE A 64 -1.57 -5.86 3.74
CA ILE A 64 -0.64 -4.84 4.24
C ILE A 64 -1.01 -3.54 3.53
N ILE A 65 -1.63 -2.61 4.25
CA ILE A 65 -2.21 -1.39 3.68
C ILE A 65 -1.30 -0.20 3.98
N LYS A 66 -0.71 0.35 2.93
CA LYS A 66 -0.02 1.64 3.00
C LYS A 66 -1.04 2.75 2.81
N ILE A 67 -1.01 3.73 3.70
CA ILE A 67 -1.94 4.87 3.73
C ILE A 67 -1.23 6.08 4.33
N ASN A 68 -1.62 7.29 4.00
CA ASN A 68 -1.10 8.46 4.69
C ASN A 68 -1.95 8.80 5.94
N GLU A 69 -1.39 9.63 6.83
CA GLU A 69 -2.04 10.01 8.10
C GLU A 69 -3.42 10.65 7.89
N LYS A 70 -3.58 11.50 6.89
CA LYS A 70 -4.86 12.15 6.57
C LYS A 70 -5.90 11.13 6.11
N GLU A 71 -5.53 10.23 5.23
CA GLU A 71 -6.41 9.16 4.74
C GLU A 71 -6.77 8.21 5.88
N PHE A 72 -5.79 7.81 6.71
CA PHE A 72 -6.02 6.94 7.86
C PHE A 72 -7.05 7.53 8.84
N ASN A 73 -6.93 8.82 9.16
CA ASN A 73 -7.86 9.52 10.05
C ASN A 73 -9.27 9.72 9.44
N SER A 74 -9.42 9.55 8.13
CA SER A 74 -10.72 9.66 7.43
C SER A 74 -11.42 8.33 7.19
N LEU A 75 -10.84 7.20 7.66
CA LEU A 75 -11.45 5.89 7.47
C LEU A 75 -12.79 5.77 8.21
N THR A 76 -13.77 5.19 7.52
CA THR A 76 -15.10 4.92 8.06
C THR A 76 -15.25 3.48 8.52
N ASN A 77 -14.61 2.54 7.84
CA ASN A 77 -14.61 1.12 8.20
C ASN A 77 -13.21 0.53 8.04
N MET A 78 -12.83 -0.28 9.02
CA MET A 78 -11.53 -0.94 9.07
C MET A 78 -11.60 -2.34 8.48
N PRO A 79 -10.54 -2.81 7.80
CA PRO A 79 -10.45 -4.17 7.30
C PRO A 79 -10.19 -5.18 8.44
N LYS A 80 -10.51 -6.44 8.19
CA LYS A 80 -10.17 -7.53 9.12
C LYS A 80 -8.73 -8.00 8.92
N ASN A 81 -8.03 -8.28 10.02
CA ASN A 81 -6.70 -8.89 10.06
C ASN A 81 -5.61 -8.17 9.23
N SER A 82 -5.86 -6.94 8.82
CA SER A 82 -4.90 -6.19 7.99
C SER A 82 -3.95 -5.36 8.83
N LYS A 83 -2.73 -5.18 8.32
CA LYS A 83 -1.72 -4.31 8.92
C LYS A 83 -1.70 -2.97 8.21
N PHE A 84 -1.62 -1.90 8.99
CA PHE A 84 -1.45 -0.56 8.44
C PHE A 84 0.01 -0.12 8.51
N VAL A 85 0.49 0.44 7.40
CA VAL A 85 1.72 1.21 7.34
C VAL A 85 1.33 2.64 7.00
N VAL A 86 1.28 3.49 8.04
CA VAL A 86 0.81 4.87 7.92
C VAL A 86 2.01 5.78 7.67
N THR A 87 2.07 6.42 6.51
CA THR A 87 3.13 7.40 6.21
C THR A 87 2.84 8.74 6.89
N LEU A 88 3.84 9.31 7.57
CA LEU A 88 3.77 10.51 8.40
C LEU A 88 4.61 11.66 7.82
N GLY A 89 4.84 11.67 6.51
CA GLY A 89 5.68 12.65 5.83
C GLY A 89 7.12 12.59 6.33
N GLU A 90 7.66 13.73 6.72
CA GLU A 90 9.05 13.86 7.20
C GLU A 90 9.34 13.07 8.49
N LYS A 91 8.31 12.64 9.23
CA LYS A 91 8.46 11.82 10.44
C LYS A 91 8.70 10.34 10.13
N GLY A 92 8.58 9.94 8.87
CA GLY A 92 8.72 8.55 8.45
C GLY A 92 7.39 7.81 8.35
N ALA A 93 7.28 6.61 8.93
CA ALA A 93 6.05 5.82 8.88
C ALA A 93 5.80 5.09 10.20
N MET A 94 4.53 4.81 10.47
CA MET A 94 4.06 4.07 11.65
C MET A 94 3.51 2.70 11.23
N CYS A 95 3.83 1.67 12.01
CA CYS A 95 3.24 0.34 11.90
C CYS A 95 3.13 -0.27 13.30
N ASP A 96 1.98 -0.88 13.61
CA ASP A 96 1.70 -1.48 14.92
C ASP A 96 2.06 -0.50 16.08
N GLU A 97 1.58 0.76 15.98
CA GLU A 97 1.79 1.88 16.94
C GLU A 97 3.26 2.32 17.11
N LYS A 98 4.19 1.71 16.38
CA LYS A 98 5.60 2.07 16.41
C LYS A 98 5.97 2.96 15.23
N ILE A 99 6.65 4.07 15.51
CA ILE A 99 7.15 5.00 14.48
C ILE A 99 8.56 4.57 14.07
N TYR A 100 8.75 4.45 12.77
CA TYR A 100 10.03 4.23 12.10
C TYR A 100 10.42 5.54 11.42
N SER A 101 11.29 6.30 12.10
CA SER A 101 11.71 7.61 11.64
C SER A 101 12.52 7.53 10.35
N THR A 102 12.51 8.63 9.60
CA THR A 102 13.40 8.85 8.48
C THR A 102 14.31 10.05 8.75
N ASP A 103 15.47 10.09 8.11
CA ASP A 103 16.33 11.27 8.20
C ASP A 103 15.66 12.45 7.50
N LYS A 104 15.87 13.66 8.06
CA LYS A 104 15.42 14.88 7.41
C LYS A 104 16.17 15.08 6.08
N THR A 105 15.44 15.52 5.07
CA THR A 105 16.00 15.86 3.76
C THR A 105 15.30 17.11 3.21
N GLU A 106 15.99 17.84 2.35
CA GLU A 106 15.34 18.87 1.55
C GLU A 106 14.42 18.22 0.55
N VAL A 107 13.18 18.70 0.49
CA VAL A 107 12.14 18.15 -0.38
C VAL A 107 11.96 19.07 -1.56
N PHE A 108 12.20 18.56 -2.77
CA PHE A 108 12.00 19.28 -4.03
C PHE A 108 10.67 18.93 -4.67
N ASP A 109 10.29 17.64 -4.66
CA ASP A 109 9.03 17.16 -5.19
C ASP A 109 8.52 15.98 -4.38
N VAL A 110 7.25 16.03 -3.97
CA VAL A 110 6.56 14.95 -3.24
C VAL A 110 5.75 14.03 -4.16
N CYS A 111 5.66 14.37 -5.45
CA CYS A 111 4.89 13.58 -6.40
C CYS A 111 5.49 12.17 -6.55
N GLY A 112 4.65 11.15 -6.42
CA GLY A 112 5.08 9.75 -6.52
C GLY A 112 5.84 9.20 -5.30
N ALA A 113 6.13 10.01 -4.28
CA ALA A 113 6.81 9.54 -3.07
C ALA A 113 6.08 8.38 -2.39
N GLY A 114 4.75 8.40 -2.41
CA GLY A 114 3.91 7.32 -1.88
C GLY A 114 4.04 6.01 -2.66
N ASP A 115 4.14 6.07 -3.98
CA ASP A 115 4.32 4.90 -4.84
C ASP A 115 5.72 4.31 -4.69
N VAL A 116 6.74 5.16 -4.57
CA VAL A 116 8.12 4.73 -4.30
C VAL A 116 8.22 4.10 -2.91
N PHE A 117 7.55 4.67 -1.90
CA PHE A 117 7.47 4.07 -0.56
C PHE A 117 6.84 2.68 -0.63
N LEU A 118 5.69 2.53 -1.31
CA LEU A 118 5.01 1.25 -1.47
C LEU A 118 5.93 0.22 -2.15
N SER A 119 6.63 0.61 -3.22
CA SER A 119 7.57 -0.27 -3.93
C SER A 119 8.70 -0.74 -3.03
N GLY A 120 9.29 0.15 -2.22
CA GLY A 120 10.31 -0.18 -1.24
C GLY A 120 9.79 -1.11 -0.14
N LEU A 121 8.55 -0.87 0.34
CA LEU A 121 7.89 -1.71 1.34
C LEU A 121 7.67 -3.14 0.82
N VAL A 122 7.14 -3.29 -0.39
CA VAL A 122 6.91 -4.58 -1.04
C VAL A 122 8.22 -5.35 -1.21
N TYR A 123 9.25 -4.70 -1.78
CA TYR A 123 10.54 -5.33 -1.97
C TYR A 123 11.15 -5.79 -0.64
N GLY A 124 11.16 -4.92 0.36
CA GLY A 124 11.69 -5.25 1.69
C GLY A 124 10.96 -6.40 2.34
N TRP A 125 9.62 -6.40 2.24
CA TRP A 125 8.80 -7.48 2.80
C TRP A 125 9.09 -8.83 2.15
N LEU A 126 9.15 -8.88 0.83
CA LEU A 126 9.46 -10.11 0.10
C LEU A 126 10.88 -10.61 0.40
N ARG A 127 11.81 -9.70 0.67
CA ARG A 127 13.21 -10.03 0.94
C ARG A 127 13.47 -10.52 2.35
N TRP A 128 12.83 -9.92 3.36
CA TRP A 128 13.17 -10.14 4.78
C TRP A 128 12.00 -10.63 5.62
N GLN A 129 10.76 -10.46 5.19
CA GLN A 129 9.54 -10.72 5.97
C GLN A 129 9.56 -10.03 7.36
N ASP A 130 10.26 -8.92 7.44
CA ASP A 130 10.44 -8.10 8.64
C ASP A 130 9.87 -6.71 8.40
N PRO A 131 8.81 -6.31 9.13
CA PRO A 131 8.17 -5.00 8.97
C PRO A 131 9.13 -3.83 9.16
N ARG A 132 10.06 -3.93 10.15
CA ARG A 132 11.02 -2.88 10.46
C ARG A 132 11.95 -2.63 9.28
N LEU A 133 12.63 -3.66 8.81
CA LEU A 133 13.58 -3.55 7.69
C LEU A 133 12.87 -3.08 6.42
N SER A 134 11.64 -3.55 6.19
CA SER A 134 10.83 -3.16 5.04
C SER A 134 10.45 -1.68 5.07
N ILE A 135 10.04 -1.17 6.23
CA ILE A 135 9.67 0.24 6.40
C ILE A 135 10.91 1.14 6.35
N GLU A 136 12.02 0.74 6.95
CA GLU A 136 13.28 1.48 6.86
C GLU A 136 13.74 1.63 5.41
N LEU A 137 13.65 0.57 4.60
CA LEU A 137 13.94 0.64 3.16
C LEU A 137 12.94 1.55 2.43
N ALA A 138 11.65 1.41 2.71
CA ALA A 138 10.60 2.24 2.11
C ALA A 138 10.82 3.73 2.39
N ASN A 139 11.14 4.09 3.63
CA ASN A 139 11.50 5.46 4.03
C ASN A 139 12.71 5.99 3.25
N LYS A 140 13.79 5.19 3.13
CA LYS A 140 14.99 5.57 2.37
C LYS A 140 14.68 5.77 0.89
N SER A 141 13.88 4.89 0.29
CA SER A 141 13.49 4.96 -1.12
C SER A 141 12.68 6.22 -1.41
N ALA A 142 11.65 6.49 -0.59
CA ALA A 142 10.83 7.69 -0.72
C ALA A 142 11.67 8.97 -0.55
N ARG A 143 12.58 9.00 0.43
CA ARG A 143 13.50 10.13 0.65
C ARG A 143 14.35 10.44 -0.59
N VAL A 144 14.91 9.40 -1.20
CA VAL A 144 15.71 9.56 -2.43
C VAL A 144 14.86 10.12 -3.57
N SER A 145 13.59 9.71 -3.69
CA SER A 145 12.71 10.22 -4.75
C SER A 145 12.39 11.70 -4.59
N VAL A 146 12.12 12.17 -3.36
CA VAL A 146 11.78 13.58 -3.10
C VAL A 146 12.99 14.51 -3.12
N SER A 147 14.20 13.99 -3.02
CA SER A 147 15.47 14.75 -3.05
C SER A 147 16.06 14.91 -4.46
N LYS A 148 15.47 14.30 -5.47
CA LYS A 148 15.90 14.43 -6.86
C LYS A 148 15.20 15.62 -7.54
N MET A 149 15.99 16.44 -8.21
CA MET A 149 15.51 17.44 -9.17
C MET A 149 15.39 16.81 -10.55
#